data_bdc2061c322023663c29a38fdf37f4e6
#
_entry.id   bdc2061c322023663c29a38fdf37f4e6
#
_cell.length_a   1.000
_cell.length_b   1.000
_cell.length_c   1.000
_cell.angle_alpha   90.00
_cell.angle_beta   90.00
_cell.angle_gamma   90.00
#
_symmetry.space_group_name_H-M   'P 1'
#
loop_
_entity.id
_entity.type
_entity.pdbx_description
1 polymer ?
#
loop_
_entity_poly.entity_id
_entity_poly.type
_entity_poly.pdbx_seq_one_letter_code
_entity_poly.pdbx_strand_id
1 'polypeptide(L)'
;MSPRPATAVAMRQALDHRLRNEAAKRGTTFERLRTKLMLERLLARLFHADDAPWLLKGGMAFELRYHPRARSTRDVDLAMLASGSRTNQEPSTLALARDALQRAAQLDLGDHLQFTVGEARKELQGPPQGGASFPVTTRLADKEFGRFHVDVGLGDALVGAPEVLVGDDLLGFAGIGPARVRAISRAQQFAEKLHAFTYPWGDRENKRVKDLVDMVLLIERGELDAQQVSQAARATFAVRAKQHLPK
;
A
#
# COMPACT_ATOMS: atom_id res chain seq x y z
N MET A 1 27.65 -14.98 -9.26
CA MET A 1 26.77 -14.16 -8.40
C MET A 1 27.67 -13.22 -7.59
N SER A 2 27.43 -11.90 -7.60
CA SER A 2 28.16 -10.99 -6.70
C SER A 2 27.82 -11.33 -5.25
N PRO A 3 28.80 -11.31 -4.32
CA PRO A 3 28.52 -11.57 -2.92
C PRO A 3 27.54 -10.53 -2.36
N ARG A 4 26.67 -10.95 -1.45
CA ARG A 4 25.74 -10.07 -0.73
C ARG A 4 26.54 -8.96 -0.03
N PRO A 5 26.11 -7.68 -0.12
CA PRO A 5 26.77 -6.61 0.61
C PRO A 5 26.76 -6.87 2.13
N ALA A 6 27.93 -6.96 2.74
CA ALA A 6 28.06 -7.35 4.16
C ALA A 6 27.78 -6.19 5.13
N THR A 7 27.78 -4.93 4.66
CA THR A 7 27.55 -3.75 5.50
C THR A 7 26.47 -2.85 4.93
N ALA A 8 25.83 -2.05 5.79
CA ALA A 8 24.83 -1.06 5.36
C ALA A 8 25.39 -0.04 4.37
N VAL A 9 26.67 0.34 4.52
CA VAL A 9 27.35 1.27 3.58
C VAL A 9 27.53 0.62 2.22
N ALA A 10 28.00 -0.62 2.16
CA ALA A 10 28.14 -1.36 0.90
C ALA A 10 26.78 -1.60 0.24
N MET A 11 25.73 -1.92 1.03
CA MET A 11 24.37 -2.05 0.53
C MET A 11 23.88 -0.75 -0.10
N ARG A 12 24.09 0.40 0.56
CA ARG A 12 23.68 1.71 0.03
C ARG A 12 24.34 2.02 -1.29
N GLN A 13 25.65 1.81 -1.39
CA GLN A 13 26.42 2.04 -2.64
C GLN A 13 25.91 1.13 -3.78
N ALA A 14 25.71 -0.15 -3.48
CA ALA A 14 25.19 -1.11 -4.45
C ALA A 14 23.78 -0.74 -4.92
N LEU A 15 22.90 -0.32 -4.01
CA LEU A 15 21.54 0.14 -4.32
C LEU A 15 21.56 1.41 -5.18
N ASP A 16 22.31 2.43 -4.79
CA ASP A 16 22.39 3.69 -5.55
C ASP A 16 22.83 3.45 -6.99
N HIS A 17 23.83 2.59 -7.19
CA HIS A 17 24.30 2.23 -8.53
C HIS A 17 23.23 1.45 -9.33
N ARG A 18 22.64 0.41 -8.73
CA ARG A 18 21.68 -0.47 -9.40
C ARG A 18 20.37 0.24 -9.71
N LEU A 19 19.84 1.04 -8.77
CA LEU A 19 18.62 1.80 -8.99
C LEU A 19 18.76 2.84 -10.10
N ARG A 20 19.95 3.48 -10.25
CA ARG A 20 20.22 4.40 -11.38
C ARG A 20 20.22 3.66 -12.71
N ASN A 21 20.90 2.51 -12.78
CA ASN A 21 20.97 1.70 -13.99
C ASN A 21 19.58 1.17 -14.37
N GLU A 22 18.82 0.70 -13.39
CA GLU A 22 17.47 0.19 -13.62
C GLU A 22 16.47 1.30 -14.00
N ALA A 23 16.63 2.49 -13.43
CA ALA A 23 15.84 3.66 -13.81
C ALA A 23 16.05 4.04 -15.27
N ALA A 24 17.31 4.05 -15.71
CA ALA A 24 17.65 4.30 -17.12
C ALA A 24 17.04 3.25 -18.06
N LYS A 25 17.12 1.96 -17.71
CA LYS A 25 16.53 0.87 -18.51
C LYS A 25 15.01 0.96 -18.61
N ARG A 26 14.32 1.34 -17.51
CA ARG A 26 12.86 1.43 -17.45
C ARG A 26 12.31 2.78 -17.93
N GLY A 27 13.14 3.73 -18.33
CA GLY A 27 12.69 5.08 -18.69
C GLY A 27 12.02 5.83 -17.55
N THR A 28 12.48 5.58 -16.30
CA THR A 28 11.92 6.21 -15.09
C THR A 28 13.01 6.95 -14.31
N THR A 29 12.68 7.55 -13.18
CA THR A 29 13.65 8.28 -12.35
C THR A 29 14.19 7.42 -11.21
N PHE A 30 15.43 7.68 -10.79
CA PHE A 30 16.03 7.08 -9.61
C PHE A 30 15.14 7.25 -8.37
N GLU A 31 14.59 8.43 -8.17
CA GLU A 31 13.71 8.74 -7.03
C GLU A 31 12.44 7.87 -6.98
N ARG A 32 11.84 7.60 -8.14
CA ARG A 32 10.67 6.72 -8.23
C ARG A 32 11.01 5.29 -7.84
N LEU A 33 12.11 4.75 -8.37
CA LEU A 33 12.54 3.39 -8.00
C LEU A 33 12.98 3.29 -6.55
N ARG A 34 13.65 4.33 -6.02
CA ARG A 34 14.01 4.39 -4.59
C ARG A 34 12.76 4.40 -3.71
N THR A 35 11.77 5.20 -4.05
CA THR A 35 10.49 5.23 -3.34
C THR A 35 9.80 3.86 -3.41
N LYS A 36 9.68 3.27 -4.59
CA LYS A 36 9.11 1.94 -4.77
C LYS A 36 9.82 0.89 -3.92
N LEU A 37 11.15 0.88 -3.93
CA LEU A 37 11.94 -0.01 -3.08
C LEU A 37 11.57 0.15 -1.59
N MET A 38 11.52 1.38 -1.07
CA MET A 38 11.17 1.62 0.34
C MET A 38 9.77 1.10 0.67
N LEU A 39 8.78 1.37 -0.18
CA LEU A 39 7.41 0.90 -0.01
C LEU A 39 7.36 -0.63 0.02
N GLU A 40 7.97 -1.30 -0.96
CA GLU A 40 7.99 -2.76 -1.05
C GLU A 40 8.76 -3.41 0.12
N ARG A 41 9.85 -2.79 0.60
CA ARG A 41 10.59 -3.33 1.75
C ARG A 41 9.85 -3.16 3.07
N LEU A 42 9.07 -2.09 3.23
CA LEU A 42 8.13 -2.00 4.36
C LEU A 42 7.03 -3.05 4.23
N LEU A 43 6.41 -3.19 3.06
CA LEU A 43 5.38 -4.21 2.82
C LEU A 43 5.89 -5.63 3.11
N ALA A 44 7.13 -5.96 2.71
CA ALA A 44 7.73 -7.25 3.04
C ALA A 44 7.78 -7.53 4.56
N ARG A 45 7.93 -6.49 5.38
CA ARG A 45 7.89 -6.58 6.84
C ARG A 45 6.47 -6.71 7.36
N LEU A 46 5.56 -5.88 6.85
CA LEU A 46 4.16 -5.85 7.28
C LEU A 46 3.43 -7.16 6.98
N PHE A 47 3.80 -7.82 5.89
CA PHE A 47 3.21 -9.09 5.44
C PHE A 47 4.13 -10.29 5.67
N HIS A 48 5.11 -10.17 6.56
CA HIS A 48 6.04 -11.26 6.87
C HIS A 48 5.34 -12.44 7.57
N ALA A 49 4.41 -12.15 8.46
CA ALA A 49 3.59 -13.16 9.12
C ALA A 49 2.33 -13.46 8.28
N ASP A 50 1.93 -14.72 8.24
CA ASP A 50 0.76 -15.17 7.46
C ASP A 50 -0.56 -14.61 7.99
N ASP A 51 -0.62 -14.33 9.31
CA ASP A 51 -1.76 -13.75 10.02
C ASP A 51 -1.71 -12.21 10.13
N ALA A 52 -0.82 -11.55 9.39
CA ALA A 52 -0.72 -10.11 9.43
C ALA A 52 -2.10 -9.44 9.25
N PRO A 53 -2.47 -8.45 10.10
CA PRO A 53 -3.82 -7.89 10.13
C PRO A 53 -4.08 -6.85 9.03
N TRP A 54 -3.42 -6.99 7.89
CA TRP A 54 -3.46 -6.01 6.82
C TRP A 54 -3.94 -6.59 5.51
N LEU A 55 -4.64 -5.75 4.73
CA LEU A 55 -4.79 -5.91 3.28
C LEU A 55 -4.30 -4.66 2.58
N LEU A 56 -3.43 -4.85 1.59
CA LEU A 56 -2.97 -3.75 0.74
C LEU A 56 -4.11 -3.29 -0.17
N LYS A 57 -4.27 -1.97 -0.30
CA LYS A 57 -5.25 -1.36 -1.20
C LYS A 57 -4.66 -0.15 -1.95
N GLY A 58 -5.49 0.66 -2.53
CA GLY A 58 -5.09 1.93 -3.14
C GLY A 58 -4.12 1.81 -4.30
N GLY A 59 -3.26 2.83 -4.42
CA GLY A 59 -2.33 2.97 -5.55
C GLY A 59 -1.25 1.90 -5.61
N MET A 60 -0.74 1.46 -4.44
CA MET A 60 0.34 0.47 -4.41
C MET A 60 -0.14 -0.92 -4.82
N ALA A 61 -1.34 -1.34 -4.40
CA ALA A 61 -1.95 -2.59 -4.88
C ALA A 61 -2.15 -2.55 -6.40
N PHE A 62 -2.54 -1.39 -6.93
CA PHE A 62 -2.72 -1.19 -8.35
C PHE A 62 -1.40 -1.25 -9.13
N GLU A 63 -0.35 -0.60 -8.61
CA GLU A 63 0.99 -0.64 -9.22
C GLU A 63 1.55 -2.05 -9.26
N LEU A 64 1.42 -2.83 -8.18
CA LEU A 64 1.90 -4.22 -8.13
C LEU A 64 1.14 -5.14 -9.11
N ARG A 65 -0.16 -4.89 -9.35
CA ARG A 65 -0.97 -5.70 -10.28
C ARG A 65 -0.64 -5.45 -11.74
N TYR A 66 -0.41 -4.19 -12.12
CA TYR A 66 -0.42 -3.76 -13.52
C TYR A 66 0.88 -3.14 -14.01
N HIS A 67 1.97 -3.24 -13.22
CA HIS A 67 3.29 -2.79 -13.68
C HIS A 67 3.64 -3.42 -15.05
N PRO A 68 4.19 -2.69 -16.02
CA PRO A 68 4.64 -1.28 -15.96
C PRO A 68 3.58 -0.24 -16.35
N ARG A 69 2.34 -0.63 -16.60
CA ARG A 69 1.25 0.25 -17.09
C ARG A 69 0.60 1.10 -16.01
N ALA A 70 0.66 0.64 -14.77
CA ALA A 70 0.14 1.41 -13.65
C ALA A 70 0.98 2.64 -13.38
N ARG A 71 0.31 3.71 -12.95
CA ARG A 71 0.99 4.88 -12.42
C ARG A 71 1.73 4.55 -11.13
N SER A 72 2.87 5.18 -10.91
CA SER A 72 3.60 5.07 -9.66
C SER A 72 2.84 5.73 -8.51
N THR A 73 2.94 5.12 -7.34
CA THR A 73 2.43 5.68 -6.08
C THR A 73 3.56 6.13 -5.16
N ARG A 74 3.22 6.90 -4.12
CA ARG A 74 4.17 7.40 -3.13
C ARG A 74 3.81 7.02 -1.71
N ASP A 75 2.63 6.44 -1.52
CA ASP A 75 2.05 6.11 -0.24
C ASP A 75 1.59 4.66 -0.24
N VAL A 76 1.48 4.07 0.95
CA VAL A 76 0.91 2.74 1.18
C VAL A 76 -0.47 2.91 1.79
N ASP A 77 -1.50 2.35 1.15
CA ASP A 77 -2.86 2.31 1.68
C ASP A 77 -3.14 0.89 2.22
N LEU A 78 -3.53 0.78 3.47
CA LEU A 78 -3.89 -0.47 4.13
C LEU A 78 -5.32 -0.44 4.65
N ALA A 79 -6.02 -1.57 4.51
CA ALA A 79 -7.20 -1.87 5.32
C ALA A 79 -6.75 -2.73 6.51
N MET A 80 -7.14 -2.33 7.71
CA MET A 80 -6.92 -3.16 8.90
C MET A 80 -8.09 -4.11 9.08
N LEU A 81 -7.76 -5.40 9.19
CA LEU A 81 -8.74 -6.43 9.50
C LEU A 81 -9.20 -6.28 10.96
N ALA A 82 -10.51 -6.32 11.19
CA ALA A 82 -11.06 -6.21 12.55
C ALA A 82 -10.61 -7.41 13.40
N SER A 83 -9.96 -7.14 14.51
CA SER A 83 -9.68 -8.14 15.54
C SER A 83 -10.78 -8.04 16.60
N GLY A 84 -11.70 -9.01 16.67
CA GLY A 84 -12.61 -9.28 17.77
C GLY A 84 -13.42 -8.12 18.40
N SER A 85 -14.30 -8.47 19.31
CA SER A 85 -15.12 -7.53 20.11
C SER A 85 -14.24 -6.78 21.13
N ARG A 86 -14.40 -5.45 21.24
CA ARG A 86 -13.56 -4.59 22.10
C ARG A 86 -14.25 -4.28 23.44
N THR A 87 -13.46 -4.20 24.50
CA THR A 87 -13.89 -3.65 25.80
C THR A 87 -13.52 -2.17 25.90
N ASN A 88 -14.24 -1.41 26.74
CA ASN A 88 -14.05 0.05 26.90
C ASN A 88 -12.69 0.47 27.51
N GLN A 89 -11.81 -0.48 27.85
CA GLN A 89 -10.50 -0.22 28.46
C GLN A 89 -9.32 -0.48 27.53
N GLU A 90 -9.56 -0.89 26.27
CA GLU A 90 -8.47 -1.15 25.32
C GLU A 90 -7.96 0.13 24.63
N PRO A 91 -6.66 0.18 24.23
CA PRO A 91 -6.11 1.27 23.45
C PRO A 91 -6.97 1.56 22.22
N SER A 92 -6.94 2.81 21.73
CA SER A 92 -7.65 3.15 20.50
C SER A 92 -7.18 2.26 19.34
N THR A 93 -8.07 1.92 18.41
CA THR A 93 -7.72 1.09 17.26
C THR A 93 -6.56 1.71 16.44
N LEU A 94 -6.43 3.04 16.44
CA LEU A 94 -5.34 3.74 15.79
C LEU A 94 -4.00 3.58 16.52
N ALA A 95 -4.00 3.57 17.87
CA ALA A 95 -2.80 3.27 18.64
C ALA A 95 -2.33 1.83 18.39
N LEU A 96 -3.26 0.86 18.39
CA LEU A 96 -2.97 -0.54 18.06
C LEU A 96 -2.42 -0.68 16.63
N ALA A 97 -2.98 0.06 15.67
CA ALA A 97 -2.48 0.08 14.30
C ALA A 97 -1.05 0.61 14.21
N ARG A 98 -0.76 1.73 14.88
CA ARG A 98 0.60 2.29 14.93
C ARG A 98 1.61 1.31 15.54
N ASP A 99 1.26 0.70 16.67
CA ASP A 99 2.14 -0.25 17.35
C ASP A 99 2.38 -1.51 16.51
N ALA A 100 1.36 -2.00 15.82
CA ALA A 100 1.50 -3.13 14.90
C ALA A 100 2.39 -2.76 13.69
N LEU A 101 2.21 -1.57 13.12
CA LEU A 101 3.07 -1.05 12.05
C LEU A 101 4.54 -0.95 12.52
N GLN A 102 4.78 -0.36 13.71
CA GLN A 102 6.13 -0.18 14.23
C GLN A 102 6.80 -1.51 14.57
N ARG A 103 6.08 -2.46 15.19
CA ARG A 103 6.63 -3.80 15.46
C ARG A 103 7.04 -4.52 14.18
N ALA A 104 6.18 -4.52 13.17
CA ALA A 104 6.50 -5.15 11.89
C ALA A 104 7.66 -4.42 11.19
N ALA A 105 7.69 -3.09 11.23
CA ALA A 105 8.75 -2.28 10.64
C ALA A 105 10.15 -2.53 11.21
N GLN A 106 10.24 -3.05 12.44
CA GLN A 106 11.50 -3.40 13.11
C GLN A 106 12.08 -4.76 12.69
N LEU A 107 11.35 -5.59 11.94
CA LEU A 107 11.85 -6.87 11.48
C LEU A 107 13.12 -6.69 10.63
N ASP A 108 14.17 -7.42 10.98
CA ASP A 108 15.37 -7.46 10.15
C ASP A 108 15.20 -8.50 9.03
N LEU A 109 15.09 -8.01 7.81
CA LEU A 109 15.05 -8.84 6.60
C LEU A 109 16.42 -8.89 5.88
N GLY A 110 17.46 -8.44 6.56
CA GLY A 110 18.84 -8.46 6.09
C GLY A 110 19.11 -7.48 4.94
N ASP A 111 18.25 -6.52 4.69
CA ASP A 111 18.41 -5.49 3.66
C ASP A 111 19.06 -4.21 4.19
N HIS A 112 19.41 -4.20 5.47
CA HIS A 112 19.97 -3.07 6.21
C HIS A 112 19.07 -1.81 6.25
N LEU A 113 17.83 -1.89 5.77
CA LEU A 113 16.86 -0.79 5.85
C LEU A 113 16.21 -0.77 7.24
N GLN A 114 16.16 0.42 7.82
CA GLN A 114 15.52 0.68 9.10
C GLN A 114 14.33 1.61 8.88
N PHE A 115 13.18 1.24 9.47
CA PHE A 115 11.95 2.01 9.34
C PHE A 115 11.50 2.50 10.72
N THR A 116 11.11 3.77 10.78
CA THR A 116 10.50 4.37 11.96
C THR A 116 9.12 4.90 11.60
N VAL A 117 8.10 4.41 12.28
CA VAL A 117 6.71 4.87 12.13
C VAL A 117 6.43 5.96 13.15
N GLY A 118 6.15 7.17 12.67
CA GLY A 118 5.82 8.31 13.53
C GLY A 118 4.38 8.29 14.04
N GLU A 119 4.05 9.29 14.86
CA GLU A 119 2.68 9.49 15.33
C GLU A 119 1.74 9.85 14.19
N ALA A 120 0.45 9.53 14.35
CA ALA A 120 -0.58 9.87 13.38
C ALA A 120 -0.62 11.40 13.15
N ARG A 121 -0.51 11.82 11.90
CA ARG A 121 -0.54 13.25 11.54
C ARG A 121 -1.92 13.74 11.09
N LYS A 122 -2.75 12.83 10.63
CA LYS A 122 -4.04 13.17 10.04
C LYS A 122 -5.02 12.02 10.24
N GLU A 123 -6.19 12.36 10.70
CA GLU A 123 -7.33 11.45 10.69
C GLU A 123 -7.90 11.34 9.27
N LEU A 124 -8.15 10.10 8.83
CA LEU A 124 -8.77 9.83 7.54
C LEU A 124 -10.29 9.82 7.70
N GLN A 125 -10.96 10.65 6.92
CA GLN A 125 -12.44 10.74 6.92
C GLN A 125 -13.10 9.82 5.88
N GLY A 126 -12.30 9.17 5.02
CA GLY A 126 -12.79 8.29 3.95
C GLY A 126 -13.28 6.93 4.44
N PRO A 127 -12.51 6.21 5.27
CA PRO A 127 -12.90 4.91 5.80
C PRO A 127 -14.10 5.01 6.73
N PRO A 128 -14.98 3.98 6.79
CA PRO A 128 -16.25 4.03 7.55
C PRO A 128 -16.09 4.25 9.04
N GLN A 129 -15.06 3.65 9.64
CA GLN A 129 -14.75 3.79 11.07
C GLN A 129 -13.52 4.69 11.30
N GLY A 130 -13.22 5.56 10.34
CA GLY A 130 -12.05 6.43 10.40
C GLY A 130 -10.76 5.73 9.98
N GLY A 131 -9.66 6.34 10.33
CA GLY A 131 -8.32 5.86 10.00
C GLY A 131 -7.28 6.93 10.28
N ALA A 132 -6.02 6.63 10.04
CA ALA A 132 -4.96 7.61 10.21
C ALA A 132 -3.84 7.46 9.19
N SER A 133 -3.14 8.57 8.96
CA SER A 133 -1.94 8.65 8.14
C SER A 133 -0.72 8.72 9.05
N PHE A 134 0.17 7.75 8.89
CA PHE A 134 1.40 7.61 9.68
C PHE A 134 2.61 7.95 8.81
N PRO A 135 3.43 8.96 9.19
CA PRO A 135 4.68 9.23 8.49
C PRO A 135 5.68 8.12 8.79
N VAL A 136 6.37 7.66 7.75
CA VAL A 136 7.43 6.67 7.85
C VAL A 136 8.73 7.26 7.36
N THR A 137 9.78 7.15 8.19
CA THR A 137 11.14 7.51 7.82
C THR A 137 11.95 6.24 7.60
N THR A 138 12.63 6.16 6.46
CA THR A 138 13.55 5.07 6.13
C THR A 138 14.99 5.54 6.27
N ARG A 139 15.83 4.73 6.91
CA ARG A 139 17.28 4.97 7.04
C ARG A 139 18.06 3.81 6.44
N LEU A 140 19.24 4.12 5.92
CA LEU A 140 20.21 3.15 5.44
C LEU A 140 21.62 3.71 5.65
N ALA A 141 22.51 2.94 6.28
CA ALA A 141 23.84 3.38 6.69
C ALA A 141 23.79 4.69 7.50
N ASP A 142 22.96 4.73 8.54
CA ASP A 142 22.74 5.83 9.49
C ASP A 142 22.34 7.17 8.85
N LYS A 143 22.01 7.17 7.57
CA LYS A 143 21.52 8.35 6.84
C LYS A 143 20.09 8.13 6.41
N GLU A 144 19.32 9.21 6.36
CA GLU A 144 18.00 9.17 5.77
C GLU A 144 18.07 8.67 4.33
N PHE A 145 17.23 7.68 4.01
CA PHE A 145 17.10 7.13 2.68
C PHE A 145 15.83 7.66 1.99
N GLY A 146 14.80 7.97 2.75
CA GLY A 146 13.60 8.66 2.28
C GLY A 146 12.46 8.64 3.30
N ARG A 147 11.34 9.27 2.91
CA ARG A 147 10.11 9.37 3.71
C ARG A 147 8.89 9.13 2.84
N PHE A 148 7.85 8.57 3.46
CA PHE A 148 6.55 8.36 2.83
C PHE A 148 5.46 8.25 3.92
N HIS A 149 4.22 7.97 3.53
CA HIS A 149 3.13 7.78 4.48
C HIS A 149 2.51 6.40 4.32
N VAL A 150 1.97 5.89 5.42
CA VAL A 150 1.12 4.71 5.46
C VAL A 150 -0.25 5.16 5.95
N ASP A 151 -1.24 5.02 5.10
CA ASP A 151 -2.64 5.32 5.41
C ASP A 151 -3.33 4.03 5.82
N VAL A 152 -3.85 3.98 7.05
CA VAL A 152 -4.58 2.82 7.57
C VAL A 152 -6.06 3.18 7.69
N GLY A 153 -6.90 2.49 6.94
CA GLY A 153 -8.36 2.61 7.02
C GLY A 153 -8.97 1.52 7.89
N LEU A 154 -10.03 1.88 8.59
CA LEU A 154 -10.81 1.01 9.48
C LEU A 154 -12.23 0.84 8.99
N GLY A 155 -12.77 -0.38 9.11
CA GLY A 155 -14.17 -0.67 8.80
C GLY A 155 -14.52 -0.71 7.32
N ASP A 156 -13.53 -0.77 6.43
CA ASP A 156 -13.80 -0.93 4.99
C ASP A 156 -14.54 -2.25 4.69
N ALA A 157 -15.46 -2.22 3.74
CA ALA A 157 -16.04 -3.44 3.18
C ALA A 157 -14.92 -4.24 2.48
N LEU A 158 -14.86 -5.54 2.75
CA LEU A 158 -13.88 -6.45 2.15
C LEU A 158 -14.65 -7.57 1.45
N VAL A 159 -14.88 -7.40 0.16
CA VAL A 159 -15.61 -8.34 -0.69
C VAL A 159 -14.65 -9.10 -1.61
N GLY A 160 -14.87 -10.40 -1.69
CA GLY A 160 -14.02 -11.33 -2.45
C GLY A 160 -12.78 -11.77 -1.67
N ALA A 161 -12.16 -12.84 -2.14
CA ALA A 161 -10.93 -13.37 -1.56
C ALA A 161 -9.76 -12.40 -1.78
N PRO A 162 -8.88 -12.20 -0.78
CA PRO A 162 -7.64 -11.47 -0.98
C PRO A 162 -6.76 -12.13 -2.05
N GLU A 163 -6.06 -11.28 -2.82
CA GLU A 163 -5.08 -11.74 -3.81
C GLU A 163 -3.66 -11.58 -3.24
N VAL A 164 -2.77 -12.51 -3.62
CA VAL A 164 -1.35 -12.37 -3.29
C VAL A 164 -0.65 -11.68 -4.46
N LEU A 165 -0.10 -10.50 -4.18
CA LEU A 165 0.70 -9.72 -5.13
C LEU A 165 2.19 -9.87 -4.81
N VAL A 166 3.03 -9.81 -5.84
CA VAL A 166 4.49 -9.93 -5.71
C VAL A 166 5.14 -8.66 -6.22
N GLY A 167 6.04 -8.11 -5.41
CA GLY A 167 6.80 -6.92 -5.75
C GLY A 167 7.91 -7.17 -6.78
N ASP A 168 8.65 -6.11 -7.10
CA ASP A 168 9.79 -6.19 -8.01
C ASP A 168 11.00 -6.87 -7.34
N ASP A 169 11.76 -7.59 -8.12
CA ASP A 169 13.04 -8.16 -7.66
C ASP A 169 14.18 -7.13 -7.72
N LEU A 170 14.07 -6.09 -6.89
CA LEU A 170 15.10 -5.05 -6.82
C LEU A 170 16.32 -5.44 -5.94
N LEU A 171 16.18 -6.47 -5.10
CA LEU A 171 17.20 -6.92 -4.16
C LEU A 171 17.72 -8.35 -4.40
N GLY A 172 17.32 -9.00 -5.50
CA GLY A 172 17.79 -10.35 -5.85
C GLY A 172 19.30 -10.47 -5.93
N PHE A 173 19.99 -9.40 -6.28
CA PHE A 173 21.46 -9.35 -6.25
C PHE A 173 22.07 -9.57 -4.86
N ALA A 174 21.31 -9.27 -3.82
CA ALA A 174 21.69 -9.48 -2.43
C ALA A 174 21.07 -10.77 -1.84
N GLY A 175 20.45 -11.60 -2.67
CA GLY A 175 19.76 -12.81 -2.22
C GLY A 175 18.48 -12.54 -1.42
N ILE A 176 17.90 -11.35 -1.56
CA ILE A 176 16.68 -10.94 -0.85
C ILE A 176 15.55 -10.91 -1.86
N GLY A 177 14.57 -11.80 -1.65
CA GLY A 177 13.42 -11.94 -2.54
C GLY A 177 12.45 -10.75 -2.50
N PRO A 178 11.55 -10.66 -3.49
CA PRO A 178 10.53 -9.64 -3.57
C PRO A 178 9.50 -9.77 -2.43
N ALA A 179 8.83 -8.66 -2.12
CA ALA A 179 7.72 -8.65 -1.18
C ALA A 179 6.55 -9.48 -1.72
N ARG A 180 5.88 -10.25 -0.84
CA ARG A 180 4.63 -10.95 -1.13
C ARG A 180 3.57 -10.37 -0.20
N VAL A 181 2.49 -9.83 -0.77
CA VAL A 181 1.52 -9.05 -0.02
C VAL A 181 0.10 -9.52 -0.31
N ARG A 182 -0.74 -9.58 0.70
CA ARG A 182 -2.18 -9.81 0.54
C ARG A 182 -2.85 -8.47 0.22
N ALA A 183 -3.61 -8.41 -0.85
CA ALA A 183 -4.31 -7.22 -1.30
C ALA A 183 -5.82 -7.48 -1.42
N ILE A 184 -6.61 -6.43 -1.35
CA ILE A 184 -8.05 -6.50 -1.63
C ILE A 184 -8.29 -7.03 -3.05
N SER A 185 -9.46 -7.67 -3.28
CA SER A 185 -9.83 -8.16 -4.61
C SER A 185 -9.91 -7.02 -5.65
N ARG A 186 -9.79 -7.36 -6.93
CA ARG A 186 -9.96 -6.39 -8.04
C ARG A 186 -11.33 -5.74 -8.02
N ALA A 187 -12.38 -6.53 -7.73
CA ALA A 187 -13.75 -6.05 -7.60
C ALA A 187 -13.89 -5.02 -6.47
N GLN A 188 -13.28 -5.30 -5.30
CA GLN A 188 -13.27 -4.35 -4.19
C GLN A 188 -12.47 -3.09 -4.54
N GLN A 189 -11.32 -3.23 -5.21
CA GLN A 189 -10.54 -2.08 -5.66
C GLN A 189 -11.31 -1.19 -6.64
N PHE A 190 -12.04 -1.80 -7.58
CA PHE A 190 -12.93 -1.07 -8.49
C PHE A 190 -14.02 -0.30 -7.72
N ALA A 191 -14.70 -0.97 -6.79
CA ALA A 191 -15.77 -0.39 -5.99
C ALA A 191 -15.31 0.82 -5.15
N GLU A 192 -14.12 0.75 -4.55
CA GLU A 192 -13.54 1.88 -3.80
C GLU A 192 -13.23 3.08 -4.70
N LYS A 193 -12.71 2.82 -5.91
CA LYS A 193 -12.43 3.87 -6.89
C LYS A 193 -13.70 4.49 -7.45
N LEU A 194 -14.69 3.68 -7.75
CA LEU A 194 -16.01 4.15 -8.19
C LEU A 194 -16.63 5.06 -7.12
N HIS A 195 -16.64 4.62 -5.86
CA HIS A 195 -17.14 5.43 -4.76
C HIS A 195 -16.39 6.77 -4.64
N ALA A 196 -15.06 6.76 -4.72
CA ALA A 196 -14.26 7.98 -4.63
C ALA A 196 -14.47 8.92 -5.82
N PHE A 197 -14.61 8.38 -7.03
CA PHE A 197 -14.83 9.15 -8.26
C PHE A 197 -16.21 9.79 -8.30
N THR A 198 -17.25 9.07 -7.89
CA THR A 198 -18.65 9.53 -7.92
C THR A 198 -19.07 10.29 -6.66
N TYR A 199 -18.15 10.53 -5.71
CA TYR A 199 -18.44 11.29 -4.50
C TYR A 199 -18.96 12.70 -4.85
N PRO A 200 -20.04 13.19 -4.19
CA PRO A 200 -20.58 14.51 -4.47
C PRO A 200 -19.66 15.61 -3.89
N TRP A 201 -18.81 16.16 -4.75
CA TRP A 201 -17.81 17.16 -4.36
C TRP A 201 -18.41 18.56 -4.13
N GLY A 202 -19.75 18.73 -4.41
CA GLY A 202 -20.41 20.05 -4.37
C GLY A 202 -19.78 21.00 -5.40
N ASP A 203 -19.49 22.21 -4.98
CA ASP A 203 -18.88 23.23 -5.86
C ASP A 203 -17.39 23.01 -6.14
N ARG A 204 -16.79 21.97 -5.57
CA ARG A 204 -15.36 21.64 -5.77
C ARG A 204 -15.18 20.77 -7.00
N GLU A 205 -14.17 21.10 -7.80
CA GLU A 205 -13.77 20.29 -8.96
C GLU A 205 -13.43 18.85 -8.53
N ASN A 206 -13.93 17.87 -9.30
CA ASN A 206 -13.56 16.46 -9.10
C ASN A 206 -12.14 16.20 -9.62
N LYS A 207 -11.17 16.14 -8.72
CA LYS A 207 -9.76 15.87 -9.03
C LYS A 207 -9.41 14.37 -9.05
N ARG A 208 -10.41 13.49 -9.17
CA ARG A 208 -10.26 12.03 -9.14
C ARG A 208 -10.07 11.38 -10.53
N VAL A 209 -9.59 12.13 -11.51
CA VAL A 209 -9.31 11.61 -12.86
C VAL A 209 -8.43 10.36 -12.83
N LYS A 210 -7.46 10.29 -11.91
CA LYS A 210 -6.64 9.10 -11.71
C LYS A 210 -7.43 7.85 -11.34
N ASP A 211 -8.53 7.99 -10.60
CA ASP A 211 -9.37 6.85 -10.24
C ASP A 211 -10.18 6.35 -11.46
N LEU A 212 -10.61 7.25 -12.35
CA LEU A 212 -11.22 6.87 -13.62
C LEU A 212 -10.24 6.08 -14.50
N VAL A 213 -9.01 6.58 -14.68
CA VAL A 213 -7.97 5.89 -15.47
C VAL A 213 -7.69 4.50 -14.89
N ASP A 214 -7.57 4.40 -13.57
CA ASP A 214 -7.35 3.15 -12.87
C ASP A 214 -8.53 2.18 -13.06
N MET A 215 -9.80 2.66 -13.05
CA MET A 215 -10.98 1.83 -13.34
C MET A 215 -11.01 1.33 -14.79
N VAL A 216 -10.67 2.16 -15.75
CA VAL A 216 -10.55 1.74 -17.16
C VAL A 216 -9.53 0.61 -17.30
N LEU A 217 -8.36 0.74 -16.66
CA LEU A 217 -7.33 -0.29 -16.73
C LEU A 217 -7.78 -1.59 -16.02
N LEU A 218 -8.54 -1.49 -14.91
CA LEU A 218 -9.17 -2.64 -14.27
C LEU A 218 -10.15 -3.37 -15.20
N ILE A 219 -10.95 -2.65 -15.97
CA ILE A 219 -11.89 -3.24 -16.94
C ILE A 219 -11.12 -3.92 -18.09
N GLU A 220 -10.12 -3.25 -18.65
CA GLU A 220 -9.37 -3.77 -19.80
C GLU A 220 -8.50 -4.99 -19.48
N ARG A 221 -8.00 -5.09 -18.25
CA ARG A 221 -6.97 -6.05 -17.84
C ARG A 221 -7.32 -6.86 -16.62
N GLY A 222 -8.39 -6.50 -15.92
CA GLY A 222 -8.66 -7.00 -14.59
C GLY A 222 -9.41 -8.30 -14.55
N GLU A 223 -9.90 -8.80 -15.66
CA GLU A 223 -10.77 -9.99 -15.67
C GLU A 223 -11.87 -9.87 -14.59
N LEU A 224 -12.57 -8.73 -14.60
CA LEU A 224 -13.57 -8.40 -13.59
C LEU A 224 -14.83 -9.26 -13.77
N ASP A 225 -15.25 -9.95 -12.74
CA ASP A 225 -16.56 -10.58 -12.66
C ASP A 225 -17.63 -9.53 -12.30
N ALA A 226 -18.64 -9.38 -13.16
CA ALA A 226 -19.70 -8.36 -13.00
C ALA A 226 -20.51 -8.54 -11.70
N GLN A 227 -20.73 -9.78 -11.25
CA GLN A 227 -21.47 -10.07 -10.02
C GLN A 227 -20.65 -9.67 -8.80
N GLN A 228 -19.37 -9.99 -8.78
CA GLN A 228 -18.45 -9.59 -7.71
C GLN A 228 -18.28 -8.07 -7.64
N VAL A 229 -18.17 -7.40 -8.79
CA VAL A 229 -18.10 -5.93 -8.84
C VAL A 229 -19.39 -5.30 -8.29
N SER A 230 -20.56 -5.80 -8.68
CA SER A 230 -21.85 -5.33 -8.18
C SER A 230 -21.96 -5.52 -6.67
N GLN A 231 -21.56 -6.68 -6.16
CA GLN A 231 -21.56 -6.97 -4.73
C GLN A 231 -20.61 -6.04 -3.97
N ALA A 232 -19.38 -5.87 -4.45
CA ALA A 232 -18.37 -5.00 -3.84
C ALA A 232 -18.82 -3.53 -3.85
N ALA A 233 -19.42 -3.06 -4.97
CA ALA A 233 -19.94 -1.70 -5.07
C ALA A 233 -21.06 -1.48 -4.04
N ARG A 234 -22.05 -2.36 -3.99
CA ARG A 234 -23.18 -2.27 -3.02
C ARG A 234 -22.65 -2.23 -1.58
N ALA A 235 -21.74 -3.14 -1.22
CA ALA A 235 -21.16 -3.19 0.12
C ALA A 235 -20.37 -1.92 0.45
N THR A 236 -19.53 -1.43 -0.46
CA THR A 236 -18.72 -0.22 -0.26
C THR A 236 -19.61 1.02 -0.07
N PHE A 237 -20.63 1.20 -0.92
CA PHE A 237 -21.54 2.35 -0.82
C PHE A 237 -22.41 2.27 0.46
N ALA A 238 -22.88 1.08 0.85
CA ALA A 238 -23.65 0.88 2.08
C ALA A 238 -22.83 1.22 3.33
N VAL A 239 -21.59 0.72 3.43
CA VAL A 239 -20.73 0.93 4.61
C VAL A 239 -20.27 2.38 4.71
N ARG A 240 -19.94 3.04 3.60
CA ARG A 240 -19.52 4.44 3.59
C ARG A 240 -20.66 5.44 3.69
N ALA A 241 -21.89 5.04 3.38
CA ALA A 241 -23.17 5.76 3.58
C ALA A 241 -23.17 7.27 3.25
N LYS A 242 -22.28 7.75 2.38
CA LYS A 242 -22.12 9.17 2.04
C LYS A 242 -22.79 9.55 0.72
N GLN A 243 -23.19 8.55 -0.05
CA GLN A 243 -23.84 8.70 -1.37
C GLN A 243 -24.49 7.39 -1.80
N HIS A 244 -25.44 7.48 -2.72
CA HIS A 244 -26.07 6.30 -3.33
C HIS A 244 -25.19 5.73 -4.46
N LEU A 245 -25.31 4.42 -4.68
CA LEU A 245 -24.71 3.77 -5.83
C LEU A 245 -25.34 4.39 -7.12
N PRO A 246 -24.53 4.81 -8.09
CA PRO A 246 -25.05 5.27 -9.38
C PRO A 246 -25.93 4.20 -10.05
N LYS A 247 -27.01 4.63 -10.73
CA LYS A 247 -27.91 3.75 -11.47
C LYS A 247 -27.26 3.23 -12.74
#